data_168e7e41bb9e8960cf4caa6d46b37957
#
_entry.id   168e7e41bb9e8960cf4caa6d46b37957
#
_cell.length_a   1.000
_cell.length_b   1.000
_cell.length_c   1.000
_cell.angle_alpha   90.00
_cell.angle_beta   90.00
_cell.angle_gamma   90.00
#
_symmetry.space_group_name_H-M   'P 1'
#
loop_
_entity.id
_entity.type
_entity.pdbx_description
1 polymer ?
#
loop_
_entity_poly.entity_id
_entity_poly.type
_entity_poly.pdbx_seq_one_letter_code
_entity_poly.pdbx_strand_id
1 'polypeptide(L)'
;MRGGGSVDWPDMADGGYLGAGGRLAGGPADELVEAAYAHELRAAPRLAYDLSLSDIAHAVALAEGGAVPPATARALLGGLLELHEIPVAAFPWQAELGDAFNSREA
;
A
#
# COMPACT_ATOMS: atom_id res chain seq x y z
N MET A 1 0.43 22.46 6.21
CA MET A 1 -0.83 23.09 5.81
C MET A 1 -1.02 22.91 4.32
N ARG A 2 -2.18 22.53 3.91
CA ARG A 2 -2.50 22.60 2.51
C ARG A 2 -2.50 24.03 2.06
N GLY A 3 -1.77 24.37 1.01
CA GLY A 3 -1.96 25.64 0.32
C GLY A 3 -3.45 25.77 -0.07
N GLY A 4 -3.95 26.96 -0.28
CA GLY A 4 -5.35 27.36 -0.37
C GLY A 4 -6.28 26.66 -1.37
N GLY A 5 -5.99 25.47 -1.81
CA GLY A 5 -6.88 24.67 -2.62
C GLY A 5 -7.09 23.30 -2.00
N SER A 6 -8.31 22.98 -1.60
CA SER A 6 -8.63 21.59 -1.36
C SER A 6 -8.70 20.88 -2.72
N VAL A 7 -7.85 19.90 -2.92
CA VAL A 7 -8.01 18.96 -4.02
C VAL A 7 -9.06 17.96 -3.57
N ASP A 8 -10.21 17.93 -4.25
CA ASP A 8 -11.17 16.85 -4.08
C ASP A 8 -10.57 15.56 -4.65
N TRP A 9 -9.95 14.80 -3.76
CA TRP A 9 -9.56 13.46 -4.10
C TRP A 9 -10.81 12.59 -4.19
N PRO A 10 -10.92 11.73 -5.21
CA PRO A 10 -12.00 10.75 -5.23
C PRO A 10 -12.01 9.98 -3.92
N ASP A 11 -13.20 9.64 -3.44
CA ASP A 11 -13.35 8.80 -2.26
C ASP A 11 -12.64 7.46 -2.52
N MET A 12 -11.53 7.27 -1.84
CA MET A 12 -10.69 6.08 -1.99
C MET A 12 -11.16 4.93 -1.09
N ALA A 13 -12.25 5.11 -0.38
CA ALA A 13 -12.81 4.10 0.49
C ALA A 13 -13.27 2.85 -0.28
N ASP A 14 -13.48 2.96 -1.58
CA ASP A 14 -13.83 1.84 -2.46
C ASP A 14 -12.64 1.32 -3.29
N GLY A 15 -11.43 1.61 -2.87
CA GLY A 15 -10.23 0.97 -3.39
C GLY A 15 -9.79 1.45 -4.77
N GLY A 16 -9.70 2.76 -4.95
CA GLY A 16 -9.13 3.30 -6.18
C GLY A 16 -7.73 2.75 -6.46
N TYR A 17 -7.49 2.45 -7.73
CA TYR A 17 -6.21 1.96 -8.18
C TYR A 17 -5.08 2.96 -7.88
N LEU A 18 -3.95 2.48 -7.42
CA LEU A 18 -2.80 3.27 -6.97
C LEU A 18 -3.04 4.09 -5.68
N GLY A 19 -4.02 3.72 -4.88
CA GLY A 19 -4.26 4.38 -3.60
C GLY A 19 -4.66 5.85 -3.73
N ALA A 20 -4.56 6.61 -2.65
CA ALA A 20 -5.03 7.99 -2.56
C ALA A 20 -4.31 8.98 -3.49
N GLY A 21 -3.13 8.65 -4.02
CA GLY A 21 -2.36 9.51 -4.92
C GLY A 21 -2.55 9.19 -6.40
N GLY A 22 -3.36 8.20 -6.74
CA GLY A 22 -3.51 7.72 -8.10
C GLY A 22 -4.25 8.71 -9.00
N ARG A 23 -3.82 8.77 -10.26
CA ARG A 23 -4.47 9.60 -11.29
C ARG A 23 -5.62 8.88 -11.99
N LEU A 24 -5.70 7.57 -11.83
CA LEU A 24 -6.71 6.75 -12.48
C LEU A 24 -7.87 6.50 -11.53
N ALA A 25 -9.08 6.80 -11.98
CA ALA A 25 -10.29 6.59 -11.20
C ALA A 25 -10.76 5.14 -11.19
N GLY A 26 -10.30 4.33 -12.13
CA GLY A 26 -10.65 2.91 -12.27
C GLY A 26 -9.44 2.02 -12.05
N GLY A 27 -9.70 0.77 -11.71
CA GLY A 27 -8.67 -0.27 -11.60
C GLY A 27 -8.12 -0.68 -12.97
N PRO A 28 -7.18 -1.65 -12.99
CA PRO A 28 -6.66 -2.21 -14.22
C PRO A 28 -7.77 -2.96 -15.00
N ALA A 29 -7.54 -3.15 -16.30
CA ALA A 29 -8.45 -3.93 -17.13
C ALA A 29 -8.58 -5.37 -16.64
N ASP A 30 -9.75 -5.97 -16.75
CA ASP A 30 -10.01 -7.33 -16.28
C ASP A 30 -9.05 -8.35 -16.86
N GLU A 31 -8.71 -8.21 -18.14
CA GLU A 31 -7.74 -9.08 -18.81
C GLU A 31 -6.34 -9.00 -18.17
N LEU A 32 -5.92 -7.82 -17.73
CA LEU A 32 -4.64 -7.64 -17.04
C LEU A 32 -4.69 -8.27 -15.64
N VAL A 33 -5.79 -8.10 -14.93
CA VAL A 33 -6.01 -8.72 -13.61
C VAL A 33 -5.87 -10.24 -13.73
N GLU A 34 -6.56 -10.85 -14.69
CA GLU A 34 -6.56 -12.30 -14.88
C GLU A 34 -5.21 -12.83 -15.38
N ALA A 35 -4.61 -12.17 -16.35
CA ALA A 35 -3.41 -12.65 -17.02
C ALA A 35 -2.13 -12.42 -16.20
N ALA A 36 -2.07 -11.35 -15.41
CA ALA A 36 -0.86 -10.97 -14.70
C ALA A 36 -1.05 -10.91 -13.18
N TYR A 37 -1.87 -9.99 -12.68
CA TYR A 37 -1.93 -9.71 -11.25
C TYR A 37 -2.45 -10.86 -10.41
N ALA A 38 -3.47 -11.58 -10.86
CA ALA A 38 -3.97 -12.76 -10.17
C ALA A 38 -2.90 -13.87 -10.09
N HIS A 39 -2.07 -13.97 -11.12
CA HIS A 39 -0.95 -14.91 -11.12
C HIS A 39 0.16 -14.46 -10.17
N GLU A 40 0.53 -13.20 -10.22
CA GLU A 40 1.56 -12.62 -9.34
C GLU A 40 1.17 -12.73 -7.87
N LEU A 41 -0.07 -12.41 -7.53
CA LEU A 41 -0.55 -12.46 -6.15
C LEU A 41 -0.56 -13.87 -5.56
N ARG A 42 -0.55 -14.91 -6.37
CA ARG A 42 -0.34 -16.28 -5.86
C ARG A 42 1.05 -16.46 -5.22
N ALA A 43 2.03 -15.69 -5.65
CA ALA A 43 3.37 -15.68 -5.06
C ALA A 43 3.50 -14.69 -3.89
N ALA A 44 2.57 -13.76 -3.73
CA ALA A 44 2.62 -12.71 -2.71
C ALA A 44 2.83 -13.25 -1.29
N PRO A 45 2.20 -14.35 -0.85
CA PRO A 45 2.46 -14.92 0.46
C PRO A 45 3.92 -15.26 0.75
N ARG A 46 4.69 -15.61 -0.28
CA ARG A 46 6.11 -15.92 -0.13
C ARG A 46 6.97 -14.67 0.07
N LEU A 47 6.48 -13.53 -0.42
CA LEU A 47 7.17 -12.25 -0.37
C LEU A 47 6.70 -11.38 0.80
N ALA A 48 5.58 -11.72 1.42
CA ALA A 48 4.92 -10.87 2.41
C ALA A 48 5.83 -10.46 3.57
N TYR A 49 6.62 -11.40 4.08
CA TYR A 49 7.56 -11.12 5.16
C TYR A 49 8.65 -10.13 4.72
N ASP A 50 9.26 -10.36 3.59
CA ASP A 50 10.34 -9.50 3.08
C ASP A 50 9.82 -8.12 2.69
N LEU A 51 8.64 -8.04 2.09
CA LEU A 51 7.97 -6.76 1.81
C LEU A 51 7.72 -5.97 3.11
N SER A 52 7.24 -6.64 4.13
CA SER A 52 6.97 -6.03 5.44
C SER A 52 8.25 -5.49 6.07
N LEU A 53 9.32 -6.28 6.09
CA LEU A 53 10.63 -5.84 6.61
C LEU A 53 11.20 -4.67 5.80
N SER A 54 11.06 -4.71 4.48
CA SER A 54 11.51 -3.63 3.60
C SER A 54 10.78 -2.32 3.90
N ASP A 55 9.47 -2.36 4.07
CA ASP A 55 8.65 -1.19 4.40
C ASP A 55 9.03 -0.62 5.77
N ILE A 56 9.20 -1.47 6.77
CA ILE A 56 9.61 -1.05 8.12
C ILE A 56 11.01 -0.42 8.07
N ALA A 57 11.97 -1.03 7.39
CA ALA A 57 13.32 -0.50 7.26
C ALA A 57 13.33 0.85 6.55
N HIS A 58 12.52 1.00 5.50
CA HIS A 58 12.37 2.26 4.79
C HIS A 58 11.78 3.36 5.68
N ALA A 59 10.74 3.04 6.43
CA ALA A 59 10.13 3.98 7.37
C ALA A 59 11.10 4.43 8.47
N VAL A 60 11.91 3.51 9.01
CA VAL A 60 12.98 3.84 9.96
C VAL A 60 14.00 4.78 9.34
N ALA A 61 14.44 4.50 8.12
CA ALA A 61 15.40 5.35 7.40
C ALA A 61 14.84 6.76 7.17
N LEU A 62 13.59 6.88 6.79
CA LEU A 62 12.93 8.19 6.63
C LEU A 62 12.85 8.96 7.96
N ALA A 63 12.56 8.26 9.04
CA ALA A 63 12.49 8.86 10.38
C ALA A 63 13.88 9.35 10.85
N GLU A 64 14.88 8.50 10.75
CA GLU A 64 16.26 8.84 11.15
C GLU A 64 16.86 9.94 10.29
N GLY A 65 16.56 9.96 9.01
CA GLY A 65 17.01 10.99 8.08
C GLY A 65 16.27 12.32 8.19
N GLY A 66 15.23 12.40 9.01
CA GLY A 66 14.43 13.62 9.17
C GLY A 66 13.55 13.95 7.96
N ALA A 67 13.32 12.98 7.07
CA ALA A 67 12.50 13.18 5.87
C ALA A 67 11.01 13.31 6.19
N VAL A 68 10.58 12.79 7.33
CA VAL A 68 9.20 12.92 7.82
C VAL A 68 9.20 13.42 9.27
N PRO A 69 8.16 14.17 9.70
CA PRO A 69 8.04 14.60 11.08
C PRO A 69 7.95 13.40 12.05
N PRO A 70 8.46 13.52 13.29
CA PRO A 70 8.44 12.43 14.26
C PRO A 70 7.05 11.82 14.53
N ALA A 71 6.02 12.64 14.57
CA ALA A 71 4.65 12.15 14.74
C ALA A 71 4.17 11.31 13.56
N THR A 72 4.51 11.72 12.34
CA THR A 72 4.20 10.97 11.11
C THR A 72 4.97 9.65 11.07
N ALA A 73 6.26 9.68 11.42
CA ALA A 73 7.08 8.48 11.49
C ALA A 73 6.53 7.47 12.49
N ARG A 74 6.08 7.95 13.65
CA ARG A 74 5.47 7.09 14.67
C ARG A 74 4.18 6.44 14.19
N ALA A 75 3.31 7.21 13.54
CA ALA A 75 2.06 6.70 13.00
C ALA A 75 2.31 5.67 11.90
N LEU A 76 3.24 5.96 10.99
CA LEU A 76 3.61 5.06 9.90
C LEU A 76 4.18 3.74 10.43
N LEU A 77 5.14 3.80 11.33
CA LEU A 77 5.74 2.61 11.93
C LEU A 77 4.72 1.80 12.72
N GLY A 78 3.81 2.46 13.44
CA GLY A 78 2.73 1.79 14.14
C GLY A 78 1.83 1.00 13.19
N GLY A 79 1.40 1.60 12.09
CA GLY A 79 0.61 0.93 11.06
C GLY A 79 1.36 -0.25 10.39
N LEU A 80 2.63 -0.05 10.07
CA LEU A 80 3.45 -1.12 9.48
C LEU A 80 3.65 -2.31 10.42
N LEU A 81 3.80 -2.05 11.71
CA LEU A 81 3.91 -3.12 12.72
C LEU A 81 2.59 -3.87 12.87
N GLU A 82 1.46 -3.19 12.83
CA GLU A 82 0.14 -3.84 12.82
C GLU A 82 -0.03 -4.73 11.58
N LEU A 83 0.36 -4.24 10.41
CA LEU A 83 0.34 -5.04 9.17
C LEU A 83 1.26 -6.27 9.28
N HIS A 84 2.41 -6.10 9.89
CA HIS A 84 3.38 -7.19 10.07
C HIS A 84 2.83 -8.33 10.94
N GLU A 85 1.94 -8.01 11.87
CA GLU A 85 1.28 -8.98 12.75
C GLU A 85 0.16 -9.77 12.06
N ILE A 86 -0.34 -9.30 10.91
CA ILE A 86 -1.39 -10.01 10.18
C ILE A 86 -0.84 -11.31 9.60
N PRO A 87 -1.41 -12.48 9.92
CA PRO A 87 -1.01 -13.73 9.28
C PRO A 87 -1.15 -13.63 7.77
N VAL A 88 -0.16 -14.13 7.05
CA VAL A 88 -0.12 -14.07 5.57
C VAL A 88 -1.40 -14.64 4.95
N ALA A 89 -1.94 -15.74 5.51
CA ALA A 89 -3.17 -16.36 5.03
C ALA A 89 -4.43 -15.49 5.24
N ALA A 90 -4.37 -14.53 6.17
CA ALA A 90 -5.48 -13.63 6.48
C ALA A 90 -5.33 -12.26 5.79
N PHE A 91 -4.21 -12.00 5.13
CA PHE A 91 -3.99 -10.72 4.46
C PHE A 91 -4.89 -10.60 3.23
N PRO A 92 -5.58 -9.45 3.04
CA PRO A 92 -6.56 -9.28 1.96
C PRO A 92 -5.88 -8.93 0.63
N TRP A 93 -5.19 -9.89 0.02
CA TRP A 93 -4.61 -9.72 -1.30
C TRP A 93 -5.71 -9.54 -2.35
N GLN A 94 -5.62 -8.49 -3.15
CA GLN A 94 -6.66 -8.14 -4.14
C GLN A 94 -6.02 -7.82 -5.50
N ALA A 95 -6.19 -8.73 -6.45
CA ALA A 95 -5.65 -8.57 -7.81
C ALA A 95 -6.25 -7.38 -8.56
N GLU A 96 -7.45 -6.96 -8.18
CA GLU A 96 -8.14 -5.80 -8.72
C GLU A 96 -7.45 -4.48 -8.38
N LEU A 97 -6.63 -4.47 -7.33
CA LEU A 97 -5.78 -3.34 -6.97
C LEU A 97 -4.45 -3.33 -7.72
N GLY A 98 -4.09 -4.44 -8.34
CA GLY A 98 -2.81 -4.62 -9.04
C GLY A 98 -1.88 -5.57 -8.31
N ASP A 99 -0.64 -5.20 -8.13
CA ASP A 99 0.38 -6.04 -7.52
C ASP A 99 0.28 -6.13 -5.98
N ALA A 100 1.23 -6.84 -5.39
CA ALA A 100 1.28 -7.03 -3.94
C ALA A 100 1.47 -5.72 -3.16
N PHE A 101 2.21 -4.76 -3.71
CA PHE A 101 2.40 -3.45 -3.08
C PHE A 101 1.08 -2.70 -2.96
N ASN A 102 0.31 -2.66 -4.04
CA ASN A 102 -0.98 -1.97 -4.04
C ASN A 102 -1.96 -2.58 -3.03
N SER A 103 -1.95 -3.91 -2.89
CA SER A 103 -2.74 -4.59 -1.86
C SER A 103 -2.30 -4.21 -0.44
N ARG A 104 -1.02 -3.90 -0.23
CA ARG A 104 -0.49 -3.50 1.08
C ARG A 104 -0.77 -2.03 1.38
N GLU A 105 -0.87 -1.18 0.37
CA GLU A 105 -1.14 0.25 0.53
C GLU A 105 -2.64 0.55 0.74
N ALA A 106 -3.51 -0.34 0.31
CA ALA A 106 -4.95 -0.18 0.43
C ALA A 106 -5.46 -0.43 1.85
#